data_0d9784b0c1e1e9c4d77ae479adcd709f
#
_entry.id   0d9784b0c1e1e9c4d77ae479adcd709f
#
_cell.length_a   1.000
_cell.length_b   1.000
_cell.length_c   1.000
_cell.angle_alpha   90.00
_cell.angle_beta   90.00
_cell.angle_gamma   90.00
#
_symmetry.space_group_name_H-M   'P 1'
#
loop_
_entity.id
_entity.type
_entity.pdbx_description
1 polymer ?
#
loop_
_entity_poly.entity_id
_entity_poly.type
_entity_poly.pdbx_seq_one_letter_code
_entity_poly.pdbx_strand_id
1 'polypeptide(L)'
;MSRHTMSQIFTILAALVLLVSITARTAPAKDAKAGVNTTMTLLNPTTLAGKDLKPGDYAVSVDETHVKLSMNGKVVVEAPVQWKDETSKAKYSAFVVNDNKITEIHFGGKTRFVTIAE
;
A
#
# COMPACT_ATOMS: atom_id res chain seq x y z
N MET A 1 -1.89 49.15 -25.42
CA MET A 1 -1.99 48.45 -25.08
C MET A 1 -2.60 47.22 -25.41
N SER A 2 -2.47 46.75 -26.41
CA SER A 2 -2.95 45.51 -26.84
C SER A 2 -2.55 44.41 -25.99
N ARG A 3 -1.54 44.63 -25.25
CA ARG A 3 -1.13 43.58 -24.53
C ARG A 3 -2.09 43.07 -23.58
N HIS A 4 -3.04 43.76 -23.24
CA HIS A 4 -3.98 43.28 -22.28
C HIS A 4 -4.67 42.09 -22.81
N THR A 5 -5.00 42.09 -24.04
CA THR A 5 -5.72 41.00 -24.60
C THR A 5 -4.91 39.73 -24.49
N MET A 6 -3.66 39.85 -24.67
CA MET A 6 -2.87 38.70 -24.61
C MET A 6 -2.87 38.07 -23.24
N SER A 7 -2.94 38.88 -22.25
CA SER A 7 -2.93 38.35 -20.92
C SER A 7 -4.10 37.45 -20.70
N GLN A 8 -5.23 37.78 -21.22
CA GLN A 8 -6.37 36.97 -21.00
C GLN A 8 -6.23 35.64 -21.63
N ILE A 9 -5.60 35.60 -22.73
CA ILE A 9 -5.42 34.35 -23.41
C ILE A 9 -4.60 33.43 -22.58
N PHE A 10 -3.63 33.96 -21.92
CA PHE A 10 -2.78 33.13 -21.10
C PHE A 10 -3.59 32.45 -20.03
N THR A 11 -4.47 33.16 -19.45
CA THR A 11 -5.25 32.60 -18.38
C THR A 11 -6.00 31.37 -18.82
N ILE A 12 -6.53 31.42 -19.98
CA ILE A 12 -7.30 30.33 -20.47
C ILE A 12 -6.42 29.10 -20.64
N LEU A 13 -5.25 29.32 -21.14
CA LEU A 13 -4.37 28.21 -21.34
C LEU A 13 -4.04 27.52 -20.04
N ALA A 14 -3.87 28.30 -19.04
CA ALA A 14 -3.53 27.70 -17.77
C ALA A 14 -4.61 26.74 -17.31
N ALA A 15 -5.81 27.12 -17.53
CA ALA A 15 -6.89 26.26 -17.10
C ALA A 15 -6.86 24.93 -17.80
N LEU A 16 -6.56 24.96 -19.06
CA LEU A 16 -6.51 23.72 -19.79
C LEU A 16 -5.48 22.81 -19.25
N VAL A 17 -4.38 23.35 -18.91
CA VAL A 17 -3.30 22.54 -18.42
C VAL A 17 -3.70 21.80 -17.17
N LEU A 18 -4.48 22.44 -16.36
CA LEU A 18 -4.90 21.80 -15.17
C LEU A 18 -5.71 20.57 -15.45
N LEU A 19 -6.60 20.65 -16.36
CA LEU A 19 -7.41 19.52 -16.68
C LEU A 19 -6.59 18.34 -17.11
N VAL A 20 -5.62 18.60 -17.89
CA VAL A 20 -4.80 17.54 -18.38
C VAL A 20 -4.10 16.85 -17.21
N SER A 21 -3.66 17.64 -16.29
CA SER A 21 -2.97 17.06 -15.18
C SER A 21 -3.85 16.11 -14.41
N ILE A 22 -5.06 16.47 -14.24
CA ILE A 22 -5.96 15.64 -13.51
C ILE A 22 -6.12 14.30 -14.18
N THR A 23 -6.24 14.30 -15.45
CA THR A 23 -6.41 13.08 -16.16
C THR A 23 -5.20 12.21 -16.00
N ALA A 24 -4.08 12.79 -16.09
CA ALA A 24 -2.88 12.02 -16.02
C ALA A 24 -2.77 11.32 -14.71
N ARG A 25 -3.24 11.94 -13.69
CA ARG A 25 -3.07 11.37 -12.44
C ARG A 25 -3.77 10.08 -12.26
N THR A 26 -4.85 9.94 -12.91
CA THR A 26 -5.56 8.74 -12.70
C THR A 26 -4.78 7.64 -13.24
N ALA A 27 -3.83 7.93 -13.97
CA ALA A 27 -3.10 6.91 -14.56
C ALA A 27 -2.70 6.09 -13.43
N PRO A 28 -3.22 5.15 -13.20
CA PRO A 28 -3.00 4.32 -12.14
C PRO A 28 -1.74 3.63 -12.14
N ALA A 29 -0.98 4.05 -12.93
CA ALA A 29 0.29 3.46 -12.99
C ALA A 29 0.89 3.26 -11.65
N LYS A 30 0.65 4.15 -10.78
CA LYS A 30 1.26 4.03 -9.53
C LYS A 30 0.77 2.87 -8.78
N ASP A 31 -0.34 2.39 -9.09
CA ASP A 31 -0.85 1.30 -8.36
C ASP A 31 0.05 0.13 -8.40
N ALA A 32 0.60 -0.12 -9.49
CA ALA A 32 1.39 -1.31 -9.66
C ALA A 32 2.65 -1.26 -8.85
N LYS A 33 3.07 -0.13 -8.43
CA LYS A 33 4.29 -0.07 -7.76
C LYS A 33 4.31 -0.57 -6.38
N ALA A 34 3.34 -0.32 -5.61
CA ALA A 34 3.39 -0.70 -4.23
C ALA A 34 2.51 -1.87 -3.88
N GLY A 35 1.73 -2.32 -4.76
CA GLY A 35 0.78 -3.37 -4.42
C GLY A 35 1.41 -4.74 -4.28
N VAL A 36 1.05 -5.47 -3.27
CA VAL A 36 1.45 -6.87 -3.12
C VAL A 36 0.21 -7.64 -2.71
N ASN A 37 -0.04 -8.75 -3.40
CA ASN A 37 -1.15 -9.62 -3.04
C ASN A 37 -0.60 -11.03 -2.94
N THR A 38 -0.80 -11.66 -1.80
CA THR A 38 -0.29 -13.00 -1.61
C THR A 38 -1.12 -13.70 -0.55
N THR A 39 -0.96 -15.00 -0.41
CA THR A 39 -1.63 -15.73 0.65
C THR A 39 -0.58 -16.17 1.64
N MET A 40 -0.84 -15.97 2.91
CA MET A 40 0.10 -16.34 3.95
C MET A 40 -0.63 -17.10 5.04
N THR A 41 0.06 -18.04 5.67
CA THR A 41 -0.51 -18.85 6.73
C THR A 41 -0.05 -18.34 8.07
N LEU A 42 -0.99 -18.12 8.98
CA LEU A 42 -0.68 -17.73 10.33
C LEU A 42 -0.80 -18.99 11.19
N LEU A 43 0.28 -19.37 11.82
CA LEU A 43 0.33 -20.62 12.56
C LEU A 43 -0.19 -20.53 13.97
N ASN A 44 -0.10 -19.39 14.59
CA ASN A 44 -0.50 -19.22 15.98
C ASN A 44 -1.38 -17.99 16.12
N PRO A 45 -2.24 -17.96 17.14
CA PRO A 45 -3.05 -16.75 17.34
C PRO A 45 -2.15 -15.56 17.63
N THR A 46 -2.42 -14.44 17.00
CA THR A 46 -1.65 -13.21 17.22
C THR A 46 -2.59 -12.03 17.09
N THR A 47 -2.06 -10.83 17.28
CA THR A 47 -2.85 -9.63 17.07
C THR A 47 -2.20 -8.76 16.01
N LEU A 48 -3.01 -7.96 15.35
CA LEU A 48 -2.53 -6.98 14.39
C LEU A 48 -3.38 -5.73 14.59
N ALA A 49 -2.73 -4.64 14.91
CA ALA A 49 -3.41 -3.37 15.15
C ALA A 49 -4.55 -3.52 16.16
N GLY A 50 -4.32 -4.30 17.19
CA GLY A 50 -5.32 -4.48 18.24
C GLY A 50 -6.40 -5.50 17.94
N LYS A 51 -6.36 -6.14 16.78
CA LYS A 51 -7.37 -7.12 16.42
C LYS A 51 -6.81 -8.52 16.58
N ASP A 52 -7.56 -9.38 17.26
CA ASP A 52 -7.12 -10.77 17.44
C ASP A 52 -7.31 -11.55 16.17
N LEU A 53 -6.31 -12.31 15.80
CA LEU A 53 -6.35 -13.12 14.59
C LEU A 53 -6.21 -14.59 14.95
N LYS A 54 -7.02 -15.41 14.31
CA LYS A 54 -6.95 -16.86 14.50
C LYS A 54 -5.96 -17.45 13.53
N PRO A 55 -5.42 -18.62 13.83
CA PRO A 55 -4.57 -19.30 12.86
C PRO A 55 -5.34 -19.63 11.61
N GLY A 56 -4.69 -19.65 10.50
CA GLY A 56 -5.32 -19.99 9.23
C GLY A 56 -4.65 -19.27 8.07
N ASP A 57 -5.23 -19.44 6.89
CA ASP A 57 -4.70 -18.82 5.68
C ASP A 57 -5.38 -17.48 5.46
N TYR A 58 -4.57 -16.47 5.22
CA TYR A 58 -5.07 -15.13 4.99
C TYR A 58 -4.61 -14.63 3.63
N ALA A 59 -5.50 -13.95 2.95
CA ALA A 59 -5.12 -13.23 1.75
C ALA A 59 -4.59 -11.89 2.24
N VAL A 60 -3.36 -11.59 1.89
CA VAL A 60 -2.68 -10.38 2.33
C VAL A 60 -2.56 -9.44 1.15
N SER A 61 -3.14 -8.26 1.28
CA SER A 61 -3.10 -7.26 0.23
C SER A 61 -2.51 -5.99 0.82
N VAL A 62 -1.46 -5.48 0.23
CA VAL A 62 -0.77 -4.31 0.76
C VAL A 62 -0.67 -3.26 -0.33
N ASP A 63 -1.08 -2.04 -0.02
CA ASP A 63 -0.89 -0.93 -0.95
C ASP A 63 0.19 -0.01 -0.34
N GLU A 64 0.26 1.23 -0.76
CA GLU A 64 1.29 2.12 -0.27
C GLU A 64 1.17 2.46 1.21
N THR A 65 0.00 2.41 1.77
CA THR A 65 -0.23 2.89 3.11
C THR A 65 -0.86 1.90 4.07
N HIS A 66 -1.50 0.86 3.56
CA HIS A 66 -2.24 -0.07 4.42
C HIS A 66 -2.08 -1.51 4.00
N VAL A 67 -2.25 -2.41 4.95
CA VAL A 67 -2.32 -3.83 4.68
C VAL A 67 -3.72 -4.29 5.06
N LYS A 68 -4.27 -5.20 4.27
CA LYS A 68 -5.55 -5.82 4.56
C LYS A 68 -5.34 -7.32 4.63
N LEU A 69 -5.86 -7.93 5.68
CA LEU A 69 -5.86 -9.38 5.78
C LEU A 69 -7.29 -9.85 5.66
N SER A 70 -7.51 -10.81 4.76
CA SER A 70 -8.84 -11.33 4.51
C SER A 70 -8.86 -12.83 4.69
N MET A 71 -9.98 -13.36 5.12
CA MET A 71 -10.15 -14.79 5.26
C MET A 71 -11.52 -15.11 4.70
N ASN A 72 -11.59 -16.10 3.82
CA ASN A 72 -12.83 -16.50 3.19
C ASN A 72 -13.55 -15.33 2.50
N GLY A 73 -12.78 -14.47 1.89
CA GLY A 73 -13.36 -13.35 1.14
C GLY A 73 -13.76 -12.15 1.98
N LYS A 74 -13.54 -12.20 3.28
CA LYS A 74 -13.91 -11.07 4.12
C LYS A 74 -12.69 -10.44 4.73
N VAL A 75 -12.64 -9.12 4.75
CA VAL A 75 -11.53 -8.41 5.37
C VAL A 75 -11.67 -8.55 6.87
N VAL A 76 -10.66 -9.12 7.50
CA VAL A 76 -10.65 -9.33 8.94
C VAL A 76 -10.04 -8.14 9.65
N VAL A 77 -9.00 -7.57 9.08
CA VAL A 77 -8.31 -6.44 9.70
C VAL A 77 -7.61 -5.62 8.63
N GLU A 78 -7.48 -4.35 8.89
CA GLU A 78 -6.75 -3.45 8.03
C GLU A 78 -5.90 -2.58 8.94
N ALA A 79 -4.66 -2.32 8.58
CA ALA A 79 -3.75 -1.56 9.43
C ALA A 79 -2.84 -0.68 8.58
N PRO A 80 -2.43 0.45 9.10
CA PRO A 80 -1.49 1.30 8.38
C PRO A 80 -0.10 0.69 8.43
N VAL A 81 0.66 0.86 7.38
CA VAL A 81 2.00 0.29 7.29
C VAL A 81 2.96 1.30 6.70
N GLN A 82 4.25 1.04 6.88
CA GLN A 82 5.30 1.81 6.24
C GLN A 82 6.18 0.82 5.50
N TRP A 83 6.54 1.15 4.28
CA TRP A 83 7.41 0.33 3.48
C TRP A 83 8.86 0.59 3.84
N LYS A 84 9.63 -0.48 3.91
CA LYS A 84 11.07 -0.41 4.19
C LYS A 84 11.80 -1.25 3.18
N ASP A 85 13.08 -0.98 3.00
CA ASP A 85 13.92 -1.74 2.08
C ASP A 85 14.93 -2.54 2.86
N GLU A 86 15.28 -3.71 2.33
CA GLU A 86 16.34 -4.50 2.93
C GLU A 86 17.35 -4.82 1.85
N THR A 87 18.52 -5.25 2.25
CA THR A 87 19.61 -5.47 1.31
C THR A 87 19.49 -6.78 0.55
N SER A 88 18.75 -7.72 1.04
CA SER A 88 18.61 -8.98 0.33
C SER A 88 17.16 -9.38 0.24
N LYS A 89 16.86 -10.25 -0.71
CA LYS A 89 15.50 -10.69 -0.92
C LYS A 89 15.10 -11.68 0.15
N ALA A 90 13.87 -11.60 0.60
CA ALA A 90 13.37 -12.58 1.53
C ALA A 90 13.19 -13.90 0.79
N LYS A 91 13.46 -15.00 1.45
CA LYS A 91 13.31 -16.30 0.82
C LYS A 91 11.86 -16.72 0.73
N TYR A 92 11.06 -16.29 1.66
CA TYR A 92 9.64 -16.63 1.66
C TYR A 92 8.88 -15.52 2.36
N SER A 93 7.57 -15.52 2.18
CA SER A 93 6.74 -14.54 2.84
C SER A 93 6.51 -14.95 4.28
N ALA A 94 6.56 -14.02 5.19
CA ALA A 94 6.43 -14.35 6.61
C ALA A 94 5.94 -13.14 7.41
N PHE A 95 5.20 -13.43 8.47
CA PHE A 95 4.85 -12.44 9.47
C PHE A 95 5.93 -12.46 10.55
N VAL A 96 6.37 -11.29 10.96
CA VAL A 96 7.28 -11.18 12.09
C VAL A 96 6.45 -10.83 13.30
N VAL A 97 6.53 -11.66 14.32
CA VAL A 97 5.69 -11.52 15.50
C VAL A 97 6.56 -11.23 16.73
N ASN A 98 6.18 -10.20 17.47
CA ASN A 98 6.85 -9.85 18.72
C ASN A 98 5.76 -9.63 19.77
N ASP A 99 5.90 -10.26 20.91
CA ASP A 99 4.93 -10.17 22.00
C ASP A 99 3.52 -10.44 21.51
N ASN A 100 3.40 -11.45 20.70
CA ASN A 100 2.13 -11.89 20.17
C ASN A 100 1.47 -10.87 19.24
N LYS A 101 2.23 -9.94 18.71
CA LYS A 101 1.74 -8.97 17.75
C LYS A 101 2.53 -9.07 16.47
N ILE A 102 1.85 -8.90 15.35
CA ILE A 102 2.53 -8.84 14.06
C ILE A 102 3.12 -7.45 13.94
N THR A 103 4.43 -7.37 13.77
CA THR A 103 5.12 -6.09 13.65
C THR A 103 5.63 -5.81 12.26
N GLU A 104 5.91 -6.86 11.47
CA GLU A 104 6.40 -6.69 10.11
C GLU A 104 5.84 -7.79 9.24
N ILE A 105 5.79 -7.54 7.94
CA ILE A 105 5.42 -8.56 6.97
C ILE A 105 6.44 -8.52 5.86
N HIS A 106 7.09 -9.66 5.62
CA HIS A 106 8.08 -9.79 4.57
C HIS A 106 7.51 -10.61 3.43
N PHE A 107 7.91 -10.27 2.20
CA PHE A 107 7.35 -10.91 1.03
C PHE A 107 8.44 -11.65 0.27
N GLY A 108 8.20 -12.92 -0.01
CA GLY A 108 9.18 -13.76 -0.68
C GLY A 108 9.59 -13.19 -2.02
N GLY A 109 10.85 -13.19 -2.30
CA GLY A 109 11.37 -12.69 -3.55
C GLY A 109 11.50 -11.19 -3.65
N LYS A 110 11.20 -10.46 -2.59
CA LYS A 110 11.25 -9.00 -2.61
C LYS A 110 12.29 -8.46 -1.65
N THR A 111 12.82 -7.29 -1.96
CA THR A 111 13.75 -6.62 -1.07
C THR A 111 13.03 -5.57 -0.24
N ARG A 112 11.71 -5.51 -0.31
CA ARG A 112 10.92 -4.56 0.46
C ARG A 112 10.02 -5.30 1.40
N PHE A 113 9.78 -4.72 2.55
CA PHE A 113 8.85 -5.28 3.51
C PHE A 113 8.08 -4.13 4.14
N VAL A 114 7.06 -4.43 4.92
CA VAL A 114 6.30 -3.39 5.60
C VAL A 114 6.39 -3.56 7.09
N THR A 115 6.38 -2.44 7.81
CA THR A 115 6.26 -2.46 9.26
C THR A 115 4.87 -1.93 9.58
N ILE A 116 4.29 -2.46 10.65
CA ILE A 116 2.96 -2.04 11.06
C ILE A 116 3.09 -0.72 11.83
N ALA A 117 2.34 0.27 11.38
CA ALA A 117 2.41 1.58 12.02
C ALA A 117 1.17 1.74 12.88
N GLU A 118 1.24 1.41 14.12
CA GLU A 118 0.10 1.49 15.03
C GLU A 118 0.08 2.76 15.79
#